data_e1d989b53ce19ff49b626c4ef06a2933
#
_entry.id   e1d989b53ce19ff49b626c4ef06a2933
#
_cell.length_a   1.000
_cell.length_b   1.000
_cell.length_c   1.000
_cell.angle_alpha   90.00
_cell.angle_beta   90.00
_cell.angle_gamma   90.00
#
_symmetry.space_group_name_H-M   'P 1'
#
loop_
_entity.id
_entity.type
_entity.pdbx_description
1 polymer ?
#
loop_
_entity_poly.entity_id
_entity_poly.type
_entity_poly.pdbx_seq_one_letter_code
_entity_poly.pdbx_strand_id
1 'polypeptide(L)'
;MREAQHVWHRLFEHSPVPILLLTPELKIVDANASYLSAVSRAREALAGLTMFDAFPDNPHVSGANGVSNLAASFEKVLHEGRGHAMPLQRYDIQPDGRPWQVRYWHPKNWPVVDDRGSIVALVHHVMDATASVLARKGLKVTPNPDAAETLLQRADRAILDARETIREAREDILISRAMRDGPWRRFLKNR
;
A
#
# COMPACT_ATOMS: atom_id res chain seq x y z
N MET A 1 10.39 -16.43 19.80
CA MET A 1 9.08 -15.89 19.42
C MET A 1 8.98 -14.37 19.64
N ARG A 2 9.32 -13.81 20.80
CA ARG A 2 9.24 -12.33 21.05
C ARG A 2 10.11 -11.50 20.10
N GLU A 3 11.30 -11.95 19.76
CA GLU A 3 12.24 -11.25 18.87
C GLU A 3 11.72 -11.17 17.43
N ALA A 4 11.20 -12.27 16.90
CA ALA A 4 10.57 -12.29 15.57
C ALA A 4 9.34 -11.36 15.53
N GLN A 5 8.51 -11.36 16.56
CA GLN A 5 7.35 -10.49 16.68
C GLN A 5 7.73 -9.00 16.67
N HIS A 6 8.85 -8.67 17.35
CA HIS A 6 9.39 -7.31 17.33
C HIS A 6 9.89 -6.90 15.93
N VAL A 7 10.58 -7.78 15.21
CA VAL A 7 11.04 -7.54 13.84
C VAL A 7 9.86 -7.31 12.91
N TRP A 8 8.80 -8.13 12.99
CA TRP A 8 7.60 -7.95 12.16
C TRP A 8 6.89 -6.62 12.41
N HIS A 9 6.76 -6.23 13.67
CA HIS A 9 6.19 -4.92 14.00
C HIS A 9 7.02 -3.77 13.43
N ARG A 10 8.34 -3.85 13.50
CA ARG A 10 9.21 -2.83 12.91
C ARG A 10 9.14 -2.80 11.39
N LEU A 11 9.06 -3.95 10.73
CA LEU A 11 8.85 -4.02 9.29
C LEU A 11 7.53 -3.37 8.87
N PHE A 12 6.46 -3.61 9.60
CA PHE A 12 5.18 -2.95 9.38
C PHE A 12 5.29 -1.44 9.57
N GLU A 13 5.80 -0.99 10.72
CA GLU A 13 5.90 0.42 11.09
C GLU A 13 6.76 1.24 10.13
N HIS A 14 7.91 0.69 9.71
CA HIS A 14 8.85 1.37 8.82
C HIS A 14 8.64 1.05 7.33
N SER A 15 7.59 0.31 6.98
CA SER A 15 7.27 0.07 5.57
C SER A 15 7.02 1.41 4.85
N PRO A 16 7.64 1.65 3.68
CA PRO A 16 7.36 2.85 2.88
C PRO A 16 5.97 2.80 2.24
N VAL A 17 5.31 1.65 2.28
CA VAL A 17 3.98 1.43 1.72
C VAL A 17 2.94 1.75 2.78
N PRO A 18 1.99 2.67 2.53
CA PRO A 18 0.89 2.97 3.43
C PRO A 18 0.00 1.75 3.68
N ILE A 19 -0.08 1.30 4.92
CA ILE A 19 -0.85 0.11 5.31
C ILE A 19 -1.71 0.43 6.54
N LEU A 20 -3.00 0.13 6.42
CA LEU A 20 -3.96 0.07 7.52
C LEU A 20 -4.38 -1.40 7.71
N LEU A 21 -4.38 -1.86 8.94
CA LEU A 21 -4.88 -3.18 9.32
C LEU A 21 -6.27 -3.05 9.94
N LEU A 22 -7.19 -3.88 9.48
CA LEU A 22 -8.57 -3.92 9.95
C LEU A 22 -8.93 -5.34 10.41
N THR A 23 -9.85 -5.45 11.36
CA THR A 23 -10.55 -6.73 11.58
C THR A 23 -11.51 -7.02 10.41
N PRO A 24 -12.03 -8.26 10.27
CA PRO A 24 -13.08 -8.56 9.30
C PRO A 24 -14.34 -7.68 9.44
N GLU A 25 -14.61 -7.15 10.64
CA GLU A 25 -15.72 -6.22 10.95
C GLU A 25 -15.35 -4.76 10.69
N LEU A 26 -14.22 -4.51 9.97
CA LEU A 26 -13.71 -3.21 9.61
C LEU A 26 -13.33 -2.31 10.79
N LYS A 27 -13.00 -2.86 11.95
CA LYS A 27 -12.41 -2.10 13.06
C LYS A 27 -10.91 -1.93 12.81
N ILE A 28 -10.42 -0.73 13.07
CA ILE A 28 -9.00 -0.41 12.91
C ILE A 28 -8.18 -1.11 14.00
N VAL A 29 -7.26 -1.96 13.56
CA VAL A 29 -6.29 -2.66 14.42
C VAL A 29 -5.04 -1.83 14.58
N ASP A 30 -4.45 -1.39 13.47
CA ASP A 30 -3.24 -0.57 13.45
C ASP A 30 -3.04 0.09 12.08
N ALA A 31 -2.21 1.15 12.04
CA ALA A 31 -1.80 1.84 10.84
C ALA A 31 -0.30 2.13 10.92
N ASN A 32 0.46 1.87 9.86
CA ASN A 32 1.88 2.19 9.86
C ASN A 32 2.16 3.68 9.65
N ALA A 33 3.39 4.12 9.92
CA ALA A 33 3.78 5.52 9.81
C ALA A 33 3.48 6.13 8.42
N SER A 34 3.66 5.34 7.36
CA SER A 34 3.38 5.79 5.98
C SER A 34 1.88 6.02 5.74
N TYR A 35 1.01 5.19 6.31
CA TYR A 35 -0.44 5.38 6.20
C TYR A 35 -0.90 6.64 6.98
N LEU A 36 -0.45 6.76 8.24
CA LEU A 36 -0.76 7.92 9.08
C LEU A 36 -0.34 9.24 8.43
N SER A 37 0.85 9.26 7.83
CA SER A 37 1.34 10.39 7.04
C SER A 37 0.47 10.69 5.83
N ALA A 38 0.07 9.65 5.06
CA ALA A 38 -0.74 9.81 3.85
C ALA A 38 -2.12 10.42 4.16
N VAL A 39 -2.76 9.99 5.26
CA VAL A 39 -4.08 10.49 5.65
C VAL A 39 -4.02 11.67 6.62
N SER A 40 -2.81 12.07 7.05
CA SER A 40 -2.58 13.19 8.00
C SER A 40 -3.37 13.02 9.30
N ARG A 41 -3.37 11.83 9.89
CA ARG A 41 -4.06 11.48 11.14
C ARG A 41 -3.08 10.91 12.15
N ALA A 42 -3.32 11.20 13.43
CA ALA A 42 -2.60 10.57 14.53
C ALA A 42 -3.12 9.13 14.78
N ARG A 43 -2.25 8.22 15.21
CA ARG A 43 -2.60 6.82 15.51
C ARG A 43 -3.67 6.73 16.59
N GLU A 44 -3.51 7.54 17.61
CA GLU A 44 -4.42 7.60 18.78
C GLU A 44 -5.84 8.04 18.38
N ALA A 45 -5.95 8.87 17.33
CA ALA A 45 -7.22 9.33 16.81
C ALA A 45 -7.97 8.25 15.98
N LEU A 46 -7.28 7.19 15.58
CA LEU A 46 -7.84 6.08 14.81
C LEU A 46 -8.14 4.85 15.66
N ALA A 47 -7.49 4.71 16.81
CA ALA A 47 -7.57 3.52 17.63
C ALA A 47 -9.01 3.20 18.07
N GLY A 48 -9.46 1.99 17.78
CA GLY A 48 -10.77 1.48 18.19
C GLY A 48 -11.96 1.94 17.35
N LEU A 49 -11.75 2.85 16.38
CA LEU A 49 -12.80 3.26 15.45
C LEU A 49 -13.03 2.20 14.36
N THR A 50 -14.23 2.20 13.78
CA THR A 50 -14.43 1.52 12.49
C THR A 50 -13.83 2.34 11.36
N MET A 51 -13.58 1.70 10.21
CA MET A 51 -13.03 2.37 9.02
C MET A 51 -13.83 3.62 8.64
N PHE A 52 -15.15 3.54 8.68
CA PHE A 52 -16.01 4.61 8.18
C PHE A 52 -16.36 5.66 9.24
N ASP A 53 -16.19 5.36 10.53
CA ASP A 53 -16.21 6.37 11.59
C ASP A 53 -14.94 7.22 11.55
N ALA A 54 -13.80 6.58 11.26
CA ALA A 54 -12.52 7.28 11.14
C ALA A 54 -12.41 8.10 9.84
N PHE A 55 -13.01 7.61 8.76
CA PHE A 55 -12.95 8.19 7.42
C PHE A 55 -14.36 8.27 6.81
N PRO A 56 -15.22 9.19 7.24
CA PRO A 56 -16.52 9.42 6.61
C PRO A 56 -16.37 10.10 5.25
N ASP A 57 -17.41 10.06 4.43
CA ASP A 57 -17.49 10.88 3.22
C ASP A 57 -17.54 12.38 3.58
N ASN A 58 -16.94 13.23 2.74
CA ASN A 58 -16.98 14.66 2.90
C ASN A 58 -18.43 15.19 2.75
N PRO A 59 -19.06 15.69 3.82
CA PRO A 59 -20.47 16.11 3.78
C PRO A 59 -20.72 17.33 2.88
N HIS A 60 -19.67 18.06 2.49
CA HIS A 60 -19.77 19.21 1.60
C HIS A 60 -19.70 18.83 0.11
N VAL A 61 -19.53 17.55 -0.20
CA VAL A 61 -19.48 17.04 -1.56
C VAL A 61 -20.76 16.27 -1.87
N SER A 62 -21.64 16.88 -2.67
CA SER A 62 -22.85 16.20 -3.12
C SER A 62 -22.48 14.96 -3.94
N GLY A 63 -23.08 13.81 -3.59
CA GLY A 63 -22.80 12.55 -4.28
C GLY A 63 -21.44 11.94 -3.96
N ALA A 64 -20.79 12.33 -2.83
CA ALA A 64 -19.64 11.61 -2.33
C ALA A 64 -19.99 10.13 -2.15
N ASN A 65 -19.15 9.24 -2.66
CA ASN A 65 -19.39 7.80 -2.68
C ASN A 65 -18.15 6.97 -2.29
N GLY A 66 -17.19 7.61 -1.64
CA GLY A 66 -15.96 6.97 -1.19
C GLY A 66 -16.25 5.83 -0.22
N VAL A 67 -17.10 6.08 0.77
CA VAL A 67 -17.55 5.08 1.76
C VAL A 67 -18.20 3.89 1.07
N SER A 68 -19.20 4.11 0.21
CA SER A 68 -19.92 3.01 -0.45
C SER A 68 -19.05 2.19 -1.38
N ASN A 69 -18.16 2.84 -2.14
CA ASN A 69 -17.23 2.15 -3.03
C ASN A 69 -16.21 1.31 -2.25
N LEU A 70 -15.71 1.85 -1.15
CA LEU A 70 -14.73 1.15 -0.31
C LEU A 70 -15.39 -0.01 0.45
N ALA A 71 -16.62 0.17 0.95
CA ALA A 71 -17.40 -0.89 1.57
C ALA A 71 -17.62 -2.06 0.60
N ALA A 72 -18.07 -1.78 -0.61
CA ALA A 72 -18.25 -2.80 -1.65
C ALA A 72 -16.94 -3.54 -1.98
N SER A 73 -15.79 -2.83 -1.92
CA SER A 73 -14.49 -3.46 -2.10
C SER A 73 -14.13 -4.42 -0.95
N PHE A 74 -14.38 -4.05 0.28
CA PHE A 74 -14.15 -4.93 1.44
C PHE A 74 -15.09 -6.14 1.43
N GLU A 75 -16.37 -5.95 1.14
CA GLU A 75 -17.34 -7.05 0.98
C GLU A 75 -16.85 -8.05 -0.07
N LYS A 76 -16.38 -7.56 -1.22
CA LYS A 76 -15.81 -8.40 -2.26
C LYS A 76 -14.60 -9.21 -1.76
N VAL A 77 -13.67 -8.56 -1.04
CA VAL A 77 -12.49 -9.23 -0.47
C VAL A 77 -12.89 -10.31 0.53
N LEU A 78 -13.85 -10.01 1.41
CA LEU A 78 -14.37 -10.96 2.40
C LEU A 78 -15.07 -12.15 1.75
N HIS A 79 -15.86 -11.90 0.70
CA HIS A 79 -16.61 -12.94 -0.01
C HIS A 79 -15.71 -13.84 -0.86
N GLU A 80 -14.77 -13.23 -1.62
CA GLU A 80 -13.93 -13.96 -2.57
C GLU A 80 -12.64 -14.52 -1.96
N GLY A 81 -12.24 -14.07 -0.76
CA GLY A 81 -10.98 -14.45 -0.12
C GLY A 81 -9.75 -13.98 -0.90
N ARG A 82 -9.89 -13.00 -1.78
CA ARG A 82 -8.82 -12.51 -2.68
C ARG A 82 -8.72 -10.99 -2.64
N GLY A 83 -7.51 -10.49 -3.00
CA GLY A 83 -7.27 -9.07 -3.08
C GLY A 83 -8.06 -8.39 -4.20
N HIS A 84 -8.52 -7.16 -3.94
CA HIS A 84 -9.22 -6.31 -4.88
C HIS A 84 -8.50 -4.96 -5.02
N ALA A 85 -8.05 -4.63 -6.24
CA ALA A 85 -7.56 -3.31 -6.60
C ALA A 85 -8.72 -2.47 -7.12
N MET A 86 -8.95 -1.32 -6.51
CA MET A 86 -10.01 -0.41 -6.90
C MET A 86 -9.53 0.53 -8.02
N PRO A 87 -10.43 0.98 -8.90
CA PRO A 87 -10.13 2.10 -9.79
C PRO A 87 -9.80 3.35 -8.96
N LEU A 88 -9.29 4.39 -9.63
CA LEU A 88 -9.05 5.69 -9.00
C LEU A 88 -10.32 6.19 -8.28
N GLN A 89 -10.17 6.51 -7.00
CA GLN A 89 -11.26 7.04 -6.15
C GLN A 89 -10.96 8.49 -5.75
N ARG A 90 -11.94 9.37 -5.85
CA ARG A 90 -11.93 10.57 -5.04
C ARG A 90 -12.47 10.21 -3.67
N TYR A 91 -11.67 10.42 -2.65
CA TYR A 91 -12.07 10.24 -1.27
C TYR A 91 -11.36 11.29 -0.42
N ASP A 92 -12.08 12.38 -0.17
CA ASP A 92 -11.55 13.51 0.56
C ASP A 92 -11.24 13.09 2.00
N ILE A 93 -10.23 13.70 2.60
CA ILE A 93 -9.86 13.44 3.99
C ILE A 93 -10.02 14.73 4.83
N GLN A 94 -10.28 14.54 6.10
CA GLN A 94 -10.23 15.60 7.08
C GLN A 94 -9.09 15.33 8.07
N PRO A 95 -7.93 16.01 7.91
CA PRO A 95 -6.87 15.94 8.91
C PRO A 95 -7.34 16.49 10.24
N ASP A 96 -6.72 16.00 11.34
CA ASP A 96 -7.10 16.42 12.67
C ASP A 96 -7.07 17.96 12.84
N GLY A 97 -8.21 18.54 13.20
CA GLY A 97 -8.38 19.99 13.42
C GLY A 97 -8.25 20.85 12.16
N ARG A 98 -8.30 20.27 10.96
CA ARG A 98 -8.14 20.99 9.68
C ARG A 98 -9.35 20.86 8.77
N PRO A 99 -9.50 21.76 7.79
CA PRO A 99 -10.54 21.63 6.75
C PRO A 99 -10.37 20.38 5.90
N TRP A 100 -11.48 19.96 5.31
CA TRP A 100 -11.49 18.90 4.32
C TRP A 100 -10.52 19.18 3.17
N GLN A 101 -9.81 18.12 2.74
CA GLN A 101 -8.84 18.17 1.65
C GLN A 101 -9.25 17.22 0.56
N VAL A 102 -9.28 17.72 -0.68
CA VAL A 102 -9.51 16.88 -1.86
C VAL A 102 -8.36 15.89 -2.00
N ARG A 103 -8.69 14.61 -2.11
CA ARG A 103 -7.73 13.53 -2.33
C ARG A 103 -8.25 12.56 -3.39
N TYR A 104 -7.29 12.00 -4.11
CA TYR A 104 -7.50 10.95 -5.10
C TYR A 104 -6.58 9.79 -4.78
N TRP A 105 -7.13 8.58 -4.74
CA TRP A 105 -6.43 7.39 -4.29
C TRP A 105 -6.56 6.25 -5.28
N HIS A 106 -5.54 5.39 -5.33
CA HIS A 106 -5.63 4.04 -5.85
C HIS A 106 -5.62 3.05 -4.69
N PRO A 107 -6.79 2.65 -4.17
CA PRO A 107 -6.85 1.71 -3.07
C PRO A 107 -6.65 0.28 -3.55
N LYS A 108 -6.05 -0.54 -2.67
CA LYS A 108 -5.98 -1.98 -2.82
C LYS A 108 -6.24 -2.64 -1.48
N ASN A 109 -7.18 -3.58 -1.46
CA ASN A 109 -7.58 -4.30 -0.27
C ASN A 109 -7.29 -5.78 -0.44
N TRP A 110 -6.84 -6.47 0.60
CA TRP A 110 -6.62 -7.92 0.56
C TRP A 110 -6.76 -8.54 1.95
N PRO A 111 -7.14 -9.85 2.01
CA PRO A 111 -7.28 -10.55 3.27
C PRO A 111 -5.92 -11.04 3.79
N VAL A 112 -5.81 -11.14 5.11
CA VAL A 112 -4.82 -11.96 5.80
C VAL A 112 -5.55 -13.19 6.29
N VAL A 113 -5.05 -14.37 5.94
CA VAL A 113 -5.67 -15.64 6.31
C VAL A 113 -4.78 -16.41 7.29
N ASP A 114 -5.41 -17.18 8.17
CA ASP A 114 -4.73 -18.12 9.06
C ASP A 114 -4.37 -19.43 8.33
N ASP A 115 -3.74 -20.35 9.05
CA ASP A 115 -3.35 -21.68 8.52
C ASP A 115 -4.55 -22.55 8.12
N ARG A 116 -5.76 -22.17 8.52
CA ARG A 116 -7.03 -22.85 8.19
C ARG A 116 -7.75 -22.21 7.01
N GLY A 117 -7.19 -21.11 6.48
CA GLY A 117 -7.79 -20.33 5.39
C GLY A 117 -8.87 -19.35 5.84
N SER A 118 -9.06 -19.14 7.15
CA SER A 118 -10.01 -18.16 7.68
C SER A 118 -9.41 -16.76 7.61
N ILE A 119 -10.23 -15.78 7.20
CA ILE A 119 -9.80 -14.38 7.17
C ILE A 119 -9.72 -13.86 8.61
N VAL A 120 -8.51 -13.50 9.04
CA VAL A 120 -8.24 -12.98 10.39
C VAL A 120 -8.01 -11.48 10.43
N ALA A 121 -7.68 -10.88 9.29
CA ALA A 121 -7.56 -9.44 9.14
C ALA A 121 -7.73 -9.03 7.67
N LEU A 122 -7.95 -7.73 7.46
CA LEU A 122 -7.91 -7.09 6.15
C LEU A 122 -6.78 -6.07 6.12
N VAL A 123 -6.11 -5.99 4.99
CA VAL A 123 -5.14 -4.92 4.71
C VAL A 123 -5.77 -3.94 3.75
N HIS A 124 -5.72 -2.66 4.12
CA HIS A 124 -6.08 -1.55 3.26
C HIS A 124 -4.81 -0.75 2.93
N HIS A 125 -4.46 -0.72 1.67
CA HIS A 125 -3.36 0.06 1.13
C HIS A 125 -3.90 1.18 0.25
N VAL A 126 -3.30 2.36 0.35
CA VAL A 126 -3.64 3.51 -0.48
C VAL A 126 -2.39 4.09 -1.14
N MET A 127 -2.54 4.49 -2.39
CA MET A 127 -1.53 5.29 -3.09
C MET A 127 -2.16 6.64 -3.46
N ASP A 128 -1.58 7.72 -2.96
CA ASP A 128 -2.05 9.08 -3.25
C ASP A 128 -1.72 9.45 -4.71
N ALA A 129 -2.76 9.70 -5.50
CA ALA A 129 -2.70 10.12 -6.89
C ALA A 129 -3.11 11.59 -7.08
N THR A 130 -3.31 12.34 -5.98
CA THR A 130 -3.88 13.69 -6.00
C THR A 130 -3.10 14.63 -6.91
N ALA A 131 -1.78 14.69 -6.74
CA ALA A 131 -0.93 15.56 -7.53
C ALA A 131 -1.05 15.27 -9.03
N SER A 132 -1.02 13.99 -9.42
CA SER A 132 -1.13 13.56 -10.81
C SER A 132 -2.49 13.88 -11.41
N VAL A 133 -3.58 13.71 -10.64
CA VAL A 133 -4.94 14.02 -11.10
C VAL A 133 -5.15 15.52 -11.27
N LEU A 134 -4.70 16.31 -10.30
CA LEU A 134 -4.84 17.77 -10.36
C LEU A 134 -4.00 18.37 -11.49
N ALA A 135 -2.79 17.90 -11.69
CA ALA A 135 -1.94 18.33 -12.80
C ALA A 135 -2.60 18.07 -14.17
N ARG A 136 -3.21 16.90 -14.36
CA ARG A 136 -3.95 16.57 -15.60
C ARG A 136 -5.17 17.45 -15.82
N LYS A 137 -5.79 17.96 -14.75
CA LYS A 137 -6.94 18.87 -14.82
C LYS A 137 -6.52 20.34 -15.00
N GLY A 138 -5.23 20.64 -15.13
CA GLY A 138 -4.71 22.01 -15.23
C GLY A 138 -4.88 22.84 -13.95
N LEU A 139 -5.21 22.19 -12.84
CA LEU A 139 -5.34 22.83 -11.54
C LEU A 139 -3.96 22.94 -10.90
N LYS A 140 -3.59 24.16 -10.45
CA LYS A 140 -2.33 24.33 -9.71
C LYS A 140 -2.40 23.50 -8.43
N VAL A 141 -1.54 22.51 -8.34
CA VAL A 141 -1.25 21.83 -7.07
C VAL A 141 -0.41 22.84 -6.28
N THR A 142 -0.88 23.25 -5.10
CA THR A 142 0.05 23.78 -4.11
C THR A 142 0.77 22.53 -3.53
N PRO A 143 2.00 22.27 -3.91
CA PRO A 143 2.70 21.12 -3.38
C PRO A 143 2.92 21.40 -1.88
N ASN A 144 2.63 20.43 -1.03
CA ASN A 144 3.42 20.31 0.19
C ASN A 144 4.85 20.00 -0.32
N PRO A 145 5.81 20.92 -0.23
CA PRO A 145 7.13 20.76 -0.83
C PRO A 145 7.82 19.47 -0.36
N ASP A 146 7.60 19.09 0.89
CA ASP A 146 8.19 17.90 1.50
C ASP A 146 7.62 16.58 0.91
N ALA A 147 6.34 16.58 0.50
CA ALA A 147 5.72 15.38 -0.07
C ALA A 147 6.10 15.14 -1.54
N ALA A 148 6.29 16.20 -2.32
CA ALA A 148 6.68 16.09 -3.73
C ALA A 148 8.13 15.62 -3.88
N GLU A 149 9.05 16.16 -3.08
CA GLU A 149 10.46 15.76 -3.06
C GLU A 149 10.61 14.31 -2.60
N THR A 150 9.85 13.90 -1.59
CA THR A 150 9.85 12.52 -1.09
C THR A 150 9.31 11.53 -2.14
N LEU A 151 8.31 11.89 -2.95
CA LEU A 151 7.78 11.02 -4.00
C LEU A 151 8.74 10.85 -5.18
N LEU A 152 9.41 11.92 -5.61
CA LEU A 152 10.44 11.86 -6.66
C LEU A 152 11.64 11.03 -6.19
N GLN A 153 12.15 11.28 -4.99
CA GLN A 153 13.26 10.53 -4.41
C GLN A 153 12.92 9.04 -4.22
N ARG A 154 11.68 8.72 -3.84
CA ARG A 154 11.21 7.32 -3.72
C ARG A 154 11.05 6.66 -5.09
N ALA A 155 10.55 7.38 -6.09
CA ALA A 155 10.46 6.87 -7.45
C ALA A 155 11.84 6.60 -8.04
N ASP A 156 12.79 7.52 -7.87
CA ASP A 156 14.17 7.36 -8.33
C ASP A 156 14.85 6.19 -7.63
N ARG A 157 14.67 6.06 -6.31
CA ARG A 157 15.20 4.92 -5.54
C ARG A 157 14.60 3.60 -6.00
N ALA A 158 13.27 3.53 -6.19
CA ALA A 158 12.60 2.33 -6.68
C ALA A 158 13.07 1.94 -8.09
N ILE A 159 13.36 2.92 -8.96
CA ILE A 159 13.92 2.68 -10.30
C ILE A 159 15.35 2.16 -10.19
N LEU A 160 16.16 2.70 -9.29
CA LEU A 160 17.53 2.23 -9.05
C LEU A 160 17.54 0.81 -8.51
N ASP A 161 16.72 0.52 -7.50
CA ASP A 161 16.60 -0.81 -6.90
C ASP A 161 16.10 -1.85 -7.92
N ALA A 162 15.12 -1.48 -8.76
CA ALA A 162 14.64 -2.36 -9.83
C ALA A 162 15.72 -2.63 -10.90
N ARG A 163 16.53 -1.62 -11.26
CA ARG A 163 17.65 -1.79 -12.19
C ARG A 163 18.72 -2.72 -11.63
N GLU A 164 19.04 -2.57 -10.34
CA GLU A 164 20.00 -3.43 -9.63
C GLU A 164 19.50 -4.88 -9.63
N THR A 165 18.25 -5.13 -9.24
CA THR A 165 17.63 -6.46 -9.25
C THR A 165 17.63 -7.10 -10.64
N ILE A 166 17.35 -6.31 -11.69
CA ILE A 166 17.39 -6.79 -13.08
C ILE A 166 18.85 -7.12 -13.49
N ARG A 167 19.82 -6.33 -13.05
CA ARG A 167 21.25 -6.57 -13.31
C ARG A 167 21.69 -7.88 -12.67
N GLU A 168 21.40 -8.07 -11.38
CA GLU A 168 21.70 -9.30 -10.63
C GLU A 168 21.06 -10.52 -11.27
N ALA A 169 19.78 -10.44 -11.60
CA ALA A 169 19.09 -11.55 -12.28
C ALA A 169 19.69 -11.88 -13.65
N ARG A 170 20.16 -10.88 -14.40
CA ARG A 170 20.88 -11.13 -15.68
C ARG A 170 22.22 -11.78 -15.47
N GLU A 171 22.98 -11.37 -14.45
CA GLU A 171 24.26 -12.00 -14.10
C GLU A 171 24.06 -13.45 -13.67
N ASP A 172 23.06 -13.75 -12.86
CA ASP A 172 22.70 -15.12 -12.45
C ASP A 172 22.28 -15.99 -13.63
N ILE A 173 21.54 -15.44 -14.59
CA ILE A 173 21.18 -16.16 -15.82
C ILE A 173 22.42 -16.45 -16.66
N LEU A 174 23.35 -15.50 -16.78
CA LEU A 174 24.61 -15.69 -17.54
C LEU A 174 25.49 -16.73 -16.86
N ILE A 175 25.64 -16.69 -15.54
CA ILE A 175 26.38 -17.69 -14.76
C ILE A 175 25.73 -19.08 -14.92
N SER A 176 24.41 -19.17 -14.78
CA SER A 176 23.66 -20.40 -14.95
C SER A 176 23.76 -20.98 -16.37
N ARG A 177 23.80 -20.13 -17.40
CA ARG A 177 24.06 -20.54 -18.78
C ARG A 177 25.49 -21.01 -18.97
N ALA A 178 26.48 -20.26 -18.47
CA ALA A 178 27.88 -20.63 -18.54
C ALA A 178 28.16 -21.95 -17.82
N MET A 179 27.54 -22.22 -16.69
CA MET A 179 27.61 -23.50 -15.98
C MET A 179 26.94 -24.64 -16.76
N ARG A 180 25.83 -24.35 -17.44
CA ARG A 180 25.11 -25.36 -18.24
C ARG A 180 25.82 -25.73 -19.55
N ASP A 181 26.40 -24.73 -20.20
CA ASP A 181 27.00 -24.86 -21.56
C ASP A 181 28.53 -24.92 -21.53
N GLY A 182 29.14 -24.77 -20.36
CA GLY A 182 30.59 -24.73 -20.16
C GLY A 182 31.27 -26.11 -20.30
N PRO A 183 32.60 -26.13 -20.46
CA PRO A 183 33.40 -27.36 -20.72
C PRO A 183 33.30 -28.44 -19.63
N TRP A 184 32.76 -28.09 -18.47
CA TRP A 184 32.53 -28.99 -17.32
C TRP A 184 31.56 -30.12 -17.59
N ARG A 185 30.68 -30.04 -18.61
CA ARG A 185 29.77 -31.12 -19.01
C ARG A 185 30.48 -32.36 -19.50
N ARG A 186 31.71 -32.24 -20.01
CA ARG A 186 32.49 -33.41 -20.45
C ARG A 186 33.04 -34.24 -19.28
N PHE A 187 33.23 -33.63 -18.11
CA PHE A 187 33.75 -34.31 -16.93
C PHE A 187 32.69 -35.14 -16.18
N LEU A 188 31.41 -34.77 -16.28
CA LEU A 188 30.31 -35.48 -15.58
C LEU A 188 29.70 -36.64 -16.37
N LYS A 189 30.05 -36.80 -17.66
CA LYS A 189 29.56 -37.93 -18.50
C LYS A 189 30.47 -39.16 -18.49
N ASN A 190 31.62 -39.09 -17.84
CA ASN A 190 32.60 -40.20 -17.80
C ASN A 190 32.82 -40.78 -16.39
N ARG A 191 31.78 -40.76 -15.55
CA ARG A 191 31.75 -41.54 -14.31
C ARG A 191 30.48 -42.37 -14.23
#